data_cb50a196ba84c74b9723b2aadda6da30
#
_entry.id   cb50a196ba84c74b9723b2aadda6da30
#
_cell.length_a   1.000
_cell.length_b   1.000
_cell.length_c   1.000
_cell.angle_alpha   90.00
_cell.angle_beta   90.00
_cell.angle_gamma   90.00
#
_symmetry.space_group_name_H-M   'P 1'
#
loop_
_entity.id
_entity.type
_entity.pdbx_description
1 polymer ?
#
loop_
_entity_poly.entity_id
_entity_poly.type
_entity_poly.pdbx_seq_one_letter_code
_entity_poly.pdbx_strand_id
1 'polypeptide(L)'
;MIQTIVGRGGYVKDLHGAKNMYYQVNATYYSALGDDDKKMLFARAIQMFMPGKPQIWYLDLFAGKNDHEAVKRAGAGGHKEINRTNLTLEQIDAAMGKEVVQKQLELLRLRNTNPAFGFDAKLDIETNGSVMTFTWTNGDHKISLAANFADYTYEIK
;
A
#
# COMPACT_ATOMS: atom_id res chain seq x y z
N MET A 1 -0.98 5.53 -14.38
CA MET A 1 -1.40 4.60 -13.30
C MET A 1 -2.07 3.35 -13.85
N ILE A 2 -3.24 3.40 -14.52
CA ILE A 2 -3.97 2.20 -15.01
C ILE A 2 -3.10 1.34 -15.94
N GLN A 3 -2.47 1.93 -16.95
CA GLN A 3 -1.55 1.20 -17.87
C GLN A 3 -0.41 0.50 -17.12
N THR A 4 0.12 1.12 -16.08
CA THR A 4 1.18 0.53 -15.24
C THR A 4 0.67 -0.71 -14.50
N ILE A 5 -0.53 -0.63 -13.91
CA ILE A 5 -1.15 -1.73 -13.16
C ILE A 5 -1.49 -2.89 -14.11
N VAL A 6 -2.08 -2.59 -15.27
CA VAL A 6 -2.37 -3.61 -16.30
C VAL A 6 -1.09 -4.25 -16.84
N GLY A 7 -0.05 -3.46 -17.11
CA GLY A 7 1.26 -3.96 -17.51
C GLY A 7 1.96 -4.84 -16.47
N ARG A 8 1.51 -4.75 -15.20
CA ARG A 8 1.95 -5.61 -14.08
C ARG A 8 0.96 -6.73 -13.77
N GLY A 9 0.09 -7.07 -14.71
CA GLY A 9 -0.84 -8.19 -14.61
C GLY A 9 -2.14 -7.89 -13.85
N GLY A 10 -2.42 -6.63 -13.53
CA GLY A 10 -3.71 -6.23 -12.98
C GLY A 10 -4.81 -6.22 -14.05
N TYR A 11 -6.07 -6.21 -13.60
CA TYR A 11 -7.24 -6.15 -14.47
C TYR A 11 -8.01 -4.86 -14.29
N VAL A 12 -8.63 -4.40 -15.37
CA VAL A 12 -9.59 -3.30 -15.36
C VAL A 12 -10.95 -3.78 -15.79
N LYS A 13 -11.99 -3.15 -15.28
CA LYS A 13 -13.36 -3.36 -15.71
C LYS A 13 -13.96 -2.03 -16.16
N ASP A 14 -14.48 -2.03 -17.38
CA ASP A 14 -15.20 -0.88 -17.93
C ASP A 14 -16.57 -0.69 -17.26
N LEU A 15 -17.02 0.56 -17.15
CA LEU A 15 -18.31 0.91 -16.61
C LEU A 15 -19.39 0.62 -17.68
N HIS A 16 -20.19 -0.45 -17.46
CA HIS A 16 -21.33 -0.81 -18.31
C HIS A 16 -21.02 -0.87 -19.82
N GLY A 17 -19.79 -1.29 -20.17
CA GLY A 17 -19.36 -1.37 -21.58
C GLY A 17 -18.97 -0.03 -22.22
N ALA A 18 -18.93 1.05 -21.46
CA ALA A 18 -18.44 2.34 -21.95
C ALA A 18 -16.90 2.29 -22.08
N LYS A 19 -16.39 2.44 -23.31
CA LYS A 19 -14.95 2.44 -23.58
C LYS A 19 -14.25 3.57 -22.81
N ASN A 20 -13.13 3.24 -22.20
CA ASN A 20 -12.28 4.17 -21.43
C ASN A 20 -12.91 4.75 -20.16
N MET A 21 -14.05 4.24 -19.72
CA MET A 21 -14.63 4.54 -18.41
C MET A 21 -14.44 3.34 -17.50
N TYR A 22 -13.40 3.38 -16.68
CA TYR A 22 -13.07 2.26 -15.81
C TYR A 22 -13.87 2.31 -14.51
N TYR A 23 -14.60 1.21 -14.22
CA TYR A 23 -15.33 1.02 -12.98
C TYR A 23 -14.44 0.50 -11.85
N GLN A 24 -13.54 -0.40 -12.17
CA GLN A 24 -12.62 -1.01 -11.21
C GLN A 24 -11.23 -1.23 -11.81
N VAL A 25 -10.23 -1.08 -10.95
CA VAL A 25 -8.86 -1.54 -11.18
C VAL A 25 -8.56 -2.59 -10.11
N ASN A 26 -8.27 -3.81 -10.52
CA ASN A 26 -8.09 -4.97 -9.63
C ASN A 26 -6.64 -5.46 -9.71
N ALA A 27 -5.96 -5.39 -8.60
CA ALA A 27 -4.62 -5.94 -8.37
C ALA A 27 -4.39 -5.99 -6.86
N THR A 28 -3.44 -6.79 -6.39
CA THR A 28 -2.87 -6.54 -5.07
C THR A 28 -2.05 -5.27 -5.10
N TYR A 29 -1.95 -4.57 -3.97
CA TYR A 29 -1.13 -3.36 -3.87
C TYR A 29 0.35 -3.67 -4.13
N TYR A 30 0.82 -4.82 -3.62
CA TYR A 30 2.17 -5.31 -3.84
C TYR A 30 2.49 -5.51 -5.33
N SER A 31 1.62 -6.22 -6.08
CA SER A 31 1.81 -6.41 -7.52
C SER A 31 1.63 -5.11 -8.32
N ALA A 32 0.75 -4.21 -7.91
CA ALA A 32 0.63 -2.88 -8.51
C ALA A 32 1.93 -2.06 -8.38
N LEU A 33 2.72 -2.31 -7.34
CA LEU A 33 4.05 -1.72 -7.13
C LEU A 33 5.18 -2.51 -7.82
N GLY A 34 4.88 -3.62 -8.48
CA GLY A 34 5.83 -4.42 -9.26
C GLY A 34 6.48 -5.54 -8.48
N ASP A 35 5.83 -6.07 -7.44
CA ASP A 35 6.33 -7.10 -6.54
C ASP A 35 7.68 -6.73 -5.89
N ASP A 36 7.81 -5.45 -5.53
CA ASP A 36 9.05 -4.81 -5.08
C ASP A 36 8.92 -4.38 -3.61
N ASP A 37 9.69 -5.02 -2.73
CA ASP A 37 9.66 -4.77 -1.28
C ASP A 37 9.99 -3.31 -0.94
N LYS A 38 10.96 -2.71 -1.61
CA LYS A 38 11.37 -1.32 -1.38
C LYS A 38 10.24 -0.35 -1.70
N LYS A 39 9.59 -0.53 -2.86
CA LYS A 39 8.45 0.30 -3.26
C LYS A 39 7.25 0.09 -2.37
N MET A 40 7.02 -1.17 -1.91
CA MET A 40 5.95 -1.47 -0.98
C MET A 40 6.15 -0.73 0.36
N LEU A 41 7.34 -0.79 0.93
CA LEU A 41 7.66 -0.11 2.19
C LEU A 41 7.62 1.40 2.04
N PHE A 42 8.14 1.95 0.93
CA PHE A 42 8.06 3.37 0.62
C PHE A 42 6.61 3.86 0.55
N ALA A 43 5.77 3.18 -0.22
CA ALA A 43 4.36 3.53 -0.37
C ALA A 43 3.58 3.35 0.95
N ARG A 44 3.91 2.32 1.74
CA ARG A 44 3.32 2.08 3.05
C ARG A 44 3.71 3.16 4.05
N ALA A 45 4.96 3.59 4.08
CA ALA A 45 5.41 4.69 4.93
C ALA A 45 4.62 5.98 4.63
N ILE A 46 4.47 6.35 3.35
CA ILE A 46 3.65 7.49 2.95
C ILE A 46 2.21 7.32 3.41
N GLN A 47 1.60 6.14 3.19
CA GLN A 47 0.22 5.88 3.63
C GLN A 47 0.04 6.07 5.14
N MET A 48 1.03 5.65 5.95
CA MET A 48 0.97 5.82 7.41
C MET A 48 1.07 7.29 7.84
N PHE A 49 1.64 8.15 7.02
CA PHE A 49 1.76 9.59 7.29
C PHE A 49 0.66 10.44 6.64
N MET A 50 -0.21 9.85 5.82
CA MET A 50 -1.37 10.56 5.28
C MET A 50 -2.42 10.82 6.37
N PRO A 51 -3.25 11.88 6.24
CA PRO A 51 -4.34 12.16 7.18
C PRO A 51 -5.43 11.09 7.11
N GLY A 52 -6.17 10.96 8.21
CA GLY A 52 -7.26 9.99 8.34
C GLY A 52 -6.81 8.66 8.96
N LYS A 53 -7.70 7.67 8.91
CA LYS A 53 -7.46 6.32 9.43
C LYS A 53 -6.99 5.41 8.29
N PRO A 54 -5.73 4.98 8.26
CA PRO A 54 -5.23 4.12 7.21
C PRO A 54 -5.91 2.74 7.26
N GLN A 55 -6.31 2.24 6.10
CA GLN A 55 -6.82 0.89 5.93
C GLN A 55 -5.84 0.07 5.11
N ILE A 56 -5.57 -1.14 5.57
CA ILE A 56 -4.68 -2.08 4.89
C ILE A 56 -5.46 -3.37 4.64
N TRP A 57 -5.49 -3.78 3.38
CA TRP A 57 -6.01 -5.08 3.02
C TRP A 57 -5.04 -6.17 3.49
N TYR A 58 -5.57 -7.24 4.09
CA TYR A 58 -4.72 -8.27 4.70
C TYR A 58 -3.71 -8.89 3.73
N LEU A 59 -4.13 -9.14 2.49
CA LEU A 59 -3.25 -9.73 1.49
C LEU A 59 -2.05 -8.82 1.16
N ASP A 60 -2.27 -7.50 1.16
CA ASP A 60 -1.21 -6.51 0.95
C ASP A 60 -0.26 -6.42 2.15
N LEU A 61 -0.77 -6.64 3.39
CA LEU A 61 0.08 -6.72 4.58
C LEU A 61 1.10 -7.85 4.45
N PHE A 62 0.67 -9.01 3.93
CA PHE A 62 1.52 -10.18 3.73
C PHE A 62 2.31 -10.16 2.42
N ALA A 63 2.36 -9.03 1.71
CA ALA A 63 2.99 -8.88 0.40
C ALA A 63 2.51 -9.94 -0.60
N GLY A 64 1.18 -10.16 -0.62
CA GLY A 64 0.54 -11.12 -1.51
C GLY A 64 0.52 -10.62 -2.94
N LYS A 65 0.75 -11.54 -3.88
CA LYS A 65 0.77 -11.25 -5.31
C LYS A 65 -0.60 -11.46 -5.96
N ASN A 66 -0.74 -10.94 -7.18
CA ASN A 66 -1.89 -11.19 -8.02
C ASN A 66 -2.11 -12.71 -8.24
N ASP A 67 -3.34 -13.19 -7.96
CA ASP A 67 -3.72 -14.61 -8.16
C ASP A 67 -4.48 -14.79 -9.48
N HIS A 68 -3.72 -14.98 -10.56
CA HIS A 68 -4.28 -15.23 -11.90
C HIS A 68 -5.02 -16.56 -11.98
N GLU A 69 -4.63 -17.56 -11.19
CA GLU A 69 -5.31 -18.85 -11.17
C GLU A 69 -6.69 -18.75 -10.53
N ALA A 70 -6.86 -17.93 -9.48
CA ALA A 70 -8.17 -17.63 -8.92
C ALA A 70 -9.09 -16.97 -9.95
N VAL A 71 -8.58 -16.04 -10.75
CA VAL A 71 -9.34 -15.40 -11.83
C VAL A 71 -9.78 -16.44 -12.89
N LYS A 72 -8.89 -17.32 -13.32
CA LYS A 72 -9.21 -18.40 -14.27
C LYS A 72 -10.30 -19.34 -13.72
N ARG A 73 -10.16 -19.76 -12.47
CA ARG A 73 -11.16 -20.62 -11.81
C ARG A 73 -12.53 -19.97 -11.70
N ALA A 74 -12.59 -18.68 -11.45
CA ALA A 74 -13.83 -17.92 -11.33
C ALA A 74 -14.53 -17.66 -12.68
N GLY A 75 -13.80 -17.74 -13.79
CA GLY A 75 -14.35 -17.58 -15.14
C GLY A 75 -14.80 -16.14 -15.45
N ALA A 76 -15.83 -16.01 -16.26
CA ALA A 76 -16.33 -14.71 -16.72
C ALA A 76 -16.77 -13.83 -15.53
N GLY A 77 -16.20 -12.61 -15.44
CA GLY A 77 -16.45 -11.68 -14.35
C GLY A 77 -15.59 -11.89 -13.09
N GLY A 78 -14.71 -12.90 -13.08
CA GLY A 78 -13.84 -13.25 -11.95
C GLY A 78 -12.63 -12.34 -11.72
N HIS A 79 -12.46 -11.25 -12.48
CA HIS A 79 -11.30 -10.36 -12.44
C HIS A 79 -10.97 -9.80 -11.04
N LYS A 80 -11.95 -9.67 -10.15
CA LYS A 80 -11.76 -9.23 -8.75
C LYS A 80 -11.20 -10.32 -7.83
N GLU A 81 -11.18 -11.58 -8.26
CA GLU A 81 -10.59 -12.67 -7.46
C GLU A 81 -9.05 -12.58 -7.43
N ILE A 82 -8.46 -11.76 -8.29
CA ILE A 82 -7.01 -11.55 -8.38
C ILE A 82 -6.36 -11.08 -7.06
N ASN A 83 -7.11 -10.40 -6.21
CA ASN A 83 -6.64 -9.87 -4.93
C ASN A 83 -7.44 -10.35 -3.73
N ARG A 84 -8.06 -11.55 -3.83
CA ARG A 84 -8.92 -12.14 -2.80
C ARG A 84 -8.47 -13.52 -2.33
N THR A 85 -7.23 -13.89 -2.59
CA THR A 85 -6.66 -15.16 -2.14
C THR A 85 -6.82 -15.32 -0.64
N ASN A 86 -7.42 -16.43 -0.22
CA ASN A 86 -7.45 -16.82 1.18
C ASN A 86 -6.11 -17.45 1.55
N LEU A 87 -5.42 -16.90 2.52
CA LEU A 87 -4.17 -17.45 3.02
C LEU A 87 -4.45 -18.54 4.05
N THR A 88 -3.69 -19.64 3.98
CA THR A 88 -3.66 -20.64 5.06
C THR A 88 -2.81 -20.14 6.23
N LEU A 89 -2.93 -20.78 7.41
CA LEU A 89 -2.10 -20.43 8.57
C LEU A 89 -0.62 -20.60 8.26
N GLU A 90 -0.24 -21.67 7.56
CA GLU A 90 1.15 -21.93 7.16
C GLU A 90 1.69 -20.83 6.21
N GLN A 91 0.84 -20.33 5.31
CA GLN A 91 1.20 -19.21 4.44
C GLN A 91 1.36 -17.90 5.20
N ILE A 92 0.52 -17.67 6.21
CA ILE A 92 0.63 -16.50 7.10
C ILE A 92 1.93 -16.59 7.90
N ASP A 93 2.21 -17.74 8.53
CA ASP A 93 3.41 -17.97 9.32
C ASP A 93 4.68 -17.77 8.47
N ALA A 94 4.70 -18.33 7.26
CA ALA A 94 5.80 -18.12 6.33
C ALA A 94 5.96 -16.66 5.91
N ALA A 95 4.84 -15.94 5.69
CA ALA A 95 4.87 -14.53 5.33
C ALA A 95 5.35 -13.65 6.48
N MET A 96 5.04 -14.00 7.73
CA MET A 96 5.53 -13.30 8.92
C MET A 96 7.06 -13.33 9.04
N GLY A 97 7.74 -14.30 8.43
CA GLY A 97 9.20 -14.34 8.33
C GLY A 97 9.81 -13.36 7.33
N LYS A 98 9.02 -12.73 6.47
CA LYS A 98 9.52 -11.78 5.46
C LYS A 98 9.83 -10.41 6.09
N GLU A 99 10.98 -9.84 5.74
CA GLU A 99 11.38 -8.50 6.21
C GLU A 99 10.36 -7.42 5.83
N VAL A 100 9.80 -7.45 4.61
CA VAL A 100 8.78 -6.49 4.16
C VAL A 100 7.52 -6.53 5.02
N VAL A 101 7.13 -7.69 5.52
CA VAL A 101 5.97 -7.84 6.41
C VAL A 101 6.28 -7.25 7.78
N GLN A 102 7.45 -7.60 8.36
CA GLN A 102 7.88 -7.08 9.67
C GLN A 102 7.98 -5.55 9.66
N LYS A 103 8.59 -4.97 8.65
CA LYS A 103 8.69 -3.51 8.50
C LYS A 103 7.33 -2.84 8.32
N GLN A 104 6.38 -3.45 7.61
CA GLN A 104 5.00 -2.93 7.56
C GLN A 104 4.33 -2.94 8.93
N LEU A 105 4.52 -4.00 9.72
CA LEU A 105 4.00 -4.09 11.09
C LEU A 105 4.62 -3.03 12.02
N GLU A 106 5.91 -2.74 11.85
CA GLU A 106 6.59 -1.64 12.57
C GLU A 106 5.98 -0.28 12.23
N LEU A 107 5.75 0.01 10.94
CA LEU A 107 5.08 1.23 10.49
C LEU A 107 3.65 1.35 11.04
N LEU A 108 2.89 0.25 11.07
CA LEU A 108 1.56 0.20 11.68
C LEU A 108 1.61 0.47 13.19
N ARG A 109 2.54 -0.16 13.90
CA ARG A 109 2.74 0.08 15.33
C ARG A 109 3.08 1.55 15.58
N LEU A 110 4.03 2.10 14.82
CA LEU A 110 4.40 3.51 14.90
C LEU A 110 3.17 4.43 14.74
N ARG A 111 2.36 4.22 13.70
CA ARG A 111 1.14 5.01 13.45
C ARG A 111 0.14 4.93 14.60
N ASN A 112 0.00 3.75 15.21
CA ASN A 112 -0.99 3.51 16.26
C ASN A 112 -0.54 3.97 17.66
N THR A 113 0.77 4.07 17.90
CA THR A 113 1.28 4.30 19.26
C THR A 113 1.99 5.65 19.43
N ASN A 114 2.42 6.30 18.33
CA ASN A 114 3.12 7.58 18.45
C ASN A 114 2.12 8.73 18.71
N PRO A 115 2.28 9.49 19.81
CA PRO A 115 1.34 10.53 20.20
C PRO A 115 1.28 11.73 19.24
N ALA A 116 2.26 11.88 18.34
CA ALA A 116 2.23 12.90 17.30
C ALA A 116 1.06 12.73 16.32
N PHE A 117 0.47 11.52 16.21
CA PHE A 117 -0.69 11.22 15.36
C PHE A 117 -2.05 11.36 16.08
N GLY A 118 -2.13 12.16 17.13
CA GLY A 118 -3.37 12.42 17.88
C GLY A 118 -4.48 13.06 17.03
N PHE A 119 -5.70 13.11 17.58
CA PHE A 119 -6.87 13.65 16.86
C PHE A 119 -6.76 15.15 16.56
N ASP A 120 -6.08 15.92 17.42
CA ASP A 120 -5.85 17.35 17.25
C ASP A 120 -4.52 17.66 16.55
N ALA A 121 -3.83 16.65 16.06
CA ALA A 121 -2.54 16.79 15.40
C ALA A 121 -2.67 17.56 14.08
N LYS A 122 -1.68 18.37 13.79
CA LYS A 122 -1.54 19.11 12.53
C LYS A 122 -0.54 18.41 11.63
N LEU A 123 -0.85 18.38 10.34
CA LEU A 123 0.03 17.85 9.30
C LEU A 123 0.50 19.00 8.42
N ASP A 124 1.82 19.16 8.32
CA ASP A 124 2.48 20.00 7.34
C ASP A 124 3.14 19.13 6.28
N ILE A 125 3.04 19.53 5.00
CA ILE A 125 3.65 18.82 3.87
C ILE A 125 4.49 19.80 3.08
N GLU A 126 5.77 19.48 2.93
CA GLU A 126 6.73 20.26 2.16
C GLU A 126 7.33 19.40 1.04
N THR A 127 7.67 20.05 -0.08
CA THR A 127 8.35 19.39 -1.21
C THR A 127 9.63 20.12 -1.56
N ASN A 128 10.71 19.36 -1.73
CA ASN A 128 12.00 19.88 -2.19
C ASN A 128 12.59 18.90 -3.22
N GLY A 129 12.53 19.26 -4.50
CA GLY A 129 12.93 18.38 -5.59
C GLY A 129 12.13 17.09 -5.60
N SER A 130 12.81 15.95 -5.46
CA SER A 130 12.20 14.61 -5.40
C SER A 130 11.78 14.19 -3.99
N VAL A 131 12.05 15.00 -2.98
CA VAL A 131 11.74 14.67 -1.58
C VAL A 131 10.46 15.37 -1.14
N MET A 132 9.53 14.59 -0.57
CA MET A 132 8.34 15.09 0.11
C MET A 132 8.47 14.78 1.61
N THR A 133 8.30 15.81 2.44
CA THR A 133 8.37 15.70 3.89
C THR A 133 6.97 15.89 4.49
N PHE A 134 6.54 14.93 5.27
CA PHE A 134 5.31 14.96 6.05
C PHE A 134 5.69 15.18 7.52
N THR A 135 5.17 16.22 8.14
CA THR A 135 5.45 16.52 9.55
C THR A 135 4.15 16.57 10.34
N TRP A 136 3.99 15.65 11.27
CA TRP A 136 2.90 15.66 12.24
C TRP A 136 3.35 16.29 13.54
N THR A 137 2.50 17.18 14.10
CA THR A 137 2.74 17.86 15.37
C THR A 137 1.47 17.80 16.22
N ASN A 138 1.60 17.36 17.47
CA ASN A 138 0.52 17.29 18.46
C ASN A 138 1.04 17.69 19.83
N GLY A 139 0.80 18.94 20.25
CA GLY A 139 1.44 19.53 21.41
C GLY A 139 2.97 19.52 21.26
N ASP A 140 3.65 18.94 22.25
CA ASP A 140 5.13 18.81 22.24
C ASP A 140 5.62 17.60 21.43
N HIS A 141 4.72 16.79 20.91
CA HIS A 141 5.08 15.60 20.12
C HIS A 141 5.18 15.93 18.64
N LYS A 142 6.28 15.52 18.03
CA LYS A 142 6.55 15.73 16.61
C LYS A 142 7.14 14.49 15.98
N ILE A 143 6.72 14.18 14.77
CA ILE A 143 7.30 13.11 13.95
C ILE A 143 7.29 13.53 12.48
N SER A 144 8.33 13.21 11.74
CA SER A 144 8.41 13.51 10.32
C SER A 144 8.82 12.30 9.48
N LEU A 145 8.31 12.24 8.27
CA LEU A 145 8.72 11.31 7.21
C LEU A 145 9.28 12.13 6.06
N ALA A 146 10.53 11.90 5.70
CA ALA A 146 11.10 12.37 4.43
C ALA A 146 11.08 11.23 3.41
N ALA A 147 10.30 11.38 2.34
CA ALA A 147 10.12 10.36 1.29
C ALA A 147 10.74 10.83 -0.02
N ASN A 148 11.76 10.12 -0.54
CA ASN A 148 12.43 10.43 -1.79
C ASN A 148 11.85 9.60 -2.95
N PHE A 149 11.16 10.25 -3.87
CA PHE A 149 10.52 9.64 -5.03
C PHE A 149 11.50 9.27 -6.17
N ALA A 150 12.74 9.77 -6.13
CA ALA A 150 13.74 9.44 -7.14
C ALA A 150 14.26 8.01 -7.00
N ASP A 151 14.35 7.53 -5.77
CA ASP A 151 14.94 6.23 -5.45
C ASP A 151 14.11 5.36 -4.52
N TYR A 152 12.91 5.82 -4.13
CA TYR A 152 12.00 5.12 -3.23
C TYR A 152 12.61 4.82 -1.86
N THR A 153 13.38 5.76 -1.32
CA THR A 153 13.88 5.71 0.07
C THR A 153 13.06 6.61 0.97
N TYR A 154 13.04 6.29 2.25
CA TYR A 154 12.41 7.14 3.27
C TYR A 154 13.18 7.12 4.57
N GLU A 155 13.02 8.20 5.34
CA GLU A 155 13.57 8.36 6.68
C GLU A 155 12.49 8.91 7.61
N ILE A 156 12.41 8.34 8.83
CA ILE A 156 11.48 8.78 9.88
C ILE A 156 12.32 9.37 11.01
N LYS A 157 11.93 10.59 11.47
CA LYS A 157 12.60 11.34 12.55
C LYS A 157 11.62 11.78 13.61
#